data_1d730aaa917ba410fd52e26c05618826
#
_entry.id   1d730aaa917ba410fd52e26c05618826
#
_cell.length_a   1.000
_cell.length_b   1.000
_cell.length_c   1.000
_cell.angle_alpha   90.00
_cell.angle_beta   90.00
_cell.angle_gamma   90.00
#
_symmetry.space_group_name_H-M   'P 1'
#
loop_
_entity.id
_entity.type
_entity.pdbx_description
1 polymer ?
#
loop_
_entity_poly.entity_id
_entity_poly.type
_entity_poly.pdbx_seq_one_letter_code
_entity_poly.pdbx_strand_id
1 'polypeptide(L)'
;MEFPASLEAVYHRIDTFDPVTYARTRNFIDGGVSYLSPYMSRGFITVPGVLFRLKNRGFSFSELEKFIQELAWREYYTKTWFRLGDGIFQDIRHPQEGVLHRGLPSALVHAQTGIEAIDEHIARFPQTGYLHNHLRMYIASLACNVAHYHWSGPAAWMYYHLLDGDLASNALSWQWCAATFSNKPYWVNQENINHYTHRQQRNTLVDCSYEELPYLAFPDIFKEKFDFKPQEPNIHFQVPQINPDLPTFLYSHYTLDPNFHAKEKGNRILVMEPSHFKRFPMSPNSIQFILDLAAQIPDLQVYSGEYADLGCLGIFRDHPILTHWVGELEAYPFLAPDLIGDFPSFFSYWNPLKKRLEKGWSDNFQPVEDGNLSFL
;
A
#
# COMPACT_ATOMS: atom_id res chain seq x y z
N MET A 1 11.10 10.72 -10.18
CA MET A 1 9.65 11.02 -9.99
C MET A 1 9.49 11.61 -8.61
N GLU A 2 8.69 12.65 -8.48
CA GLU A 2 8.44 13.33 -7.21
C GLU A 2 7.00 13.10 -6.75
N PHE A 3 6.81 13.04 -5.44
CA PHE A 3 5.50 12.92 -4.79
C PHE A 3 5.25 14.16 -3.92
N PRO A 4 4.82 15.28 -4.53
CA PRO A 4 4.56 16.51 -3.79
C PRO A 4 3.43 16.31 -2.79
N ALA A 5 3.57 16.85 -1.58
CA ALA A 5 2.58 16.70 -0.50
C ALA A 5 1.38 17.66 -0.60
N SER A 6 1.32 18.55 -1.59
CA SER A 6 0.20 19.49 -1.70
C SER A 6 -1.07 18.83 -2.26
N LEU A 7 -2.21 19.17 -1.67
CA LEU A 7 -3.52 18.67 -2.11
C LEU A 7 -3.84 19.07 -3.56
N GLU A 8 -3.44 20.28 -3.97
CA GLU A 8 -3.57 20.77 -5.34
C GLU A 8 -2.82 19.87 -6.34
N ALA A 9 -1.56 19.53 -6.06
CA ALA A 9 -0.77 18.65 -6.91
C ALA A 9 -1.36 17.24 -7.00
N VAL A 10 -1.94 16.75 -5.90
CA VAL A 10 -2.61 15.44 -5.88
C VAL A 10 -3.88 15.48 -6.73
N TYR A 11 -4.69 16.52 -6.60
CA TYR A 11 -5.88 16.70 -7.43
C TYR A 11 -5.52 16.87 -8.91
N HIS A 12 -4.50 17.66 -9.22
CA HIS A 12 -4.01 17.78 -10.61
C HIS A 12 -3.62 16.41 -11.19
N ARG A 13 -2.99 15.55 -10.39
CA ARG A 13 -2.62 14.19 -10.79
C ARG A 13 -3.85 13.32 -11.08
N ILE A 14 -4.94 13.44 -10.30
CA ILE A 14 -6.20 12.76 -10.58
C ILE A 14 -6.85 13.33 -11.85
N ASP A 15 -6.81 14.66 -12.01
CA ASP A 15 -7.46 15.34 -13.14
C ASP A 15 -6.73 15.11 -14.47
N THR A 16 -5.45 14.76 -14.44
CA THR A 16 -4.66 14.41 -15.64
C THR A 16 -4.54 12.90 -15.88
N PHE A 17 -4.95 12.06 -14.94
CA PHE A 17 -4.88 10.62 -15.07
C PHE A 17 -5.85 10.10 -16.15
N ASP A 18 -5.35 9.23 -17.03
CA ASP A 18 -6.15 8.54 -18.06
C ASP A 18 -6.34 7.06 -17.71
N PRO A 19 -7.54 6.67 -17.23
CA PRO A 19 -7.83 5.30 -16.86
C PRO A 19 -7.88 4.33 -18.05
N VAL A 20 -8.14 4.83 -19.26
CA VAL A 20 -8.17 4.01 -20.49
C VAL A 20 -6.75 3.61 -20.87
N THR A 21 -5.81 4.55 -20.87
CA THR A 21 -4.38 4.24 -21.07
C THR A 21 -3.85 3.36 -19.95
N TYR A 22 -4.21 3.64 -18.69
CA TYR A 22 -3.88 2.77 -17.55
C TYR A 22 -4.31 1.32 -17.79
N ALA A 23 -5.53 1.08 -18.20
CA ALA A 23 -6.05 -0.28 -18.40
C ALA A 23 -5.22 -1.10 -19.41
N ARG A 24 -4.67 -0.44 -20.43
CA ARG A 24 -3.85 -1.07 -21.48
C ARG A 24 -2.37 -1.21 -21.12
N THR A 25 -1.83 -0.26 -20.36
CA THR A 25 -0.37 -0.13 -20.23
C THR A 25 0.15 -0.28 -18.81
N ARG A 26 -0.71 -0.44 -17.81
CA ARG A 26 -0.32 -0.46 -16.39
C ARG A 26 0.74 -1.50 -16.00
N ASN A 27 0.96 -2.52 -16.81
CA ASN A 27 1.99 -3.54 -16.57
C ASN A 27 3.37 -3.12 -17.07
N PHE A 28 3.45 -2.17 -18.01
CA PHE A 28 4.72 -1.61 -18.46
C PHE A 28 5.25 -0.64 -17.42
N ILE A 29 6.56 -0.66 -17.17
CA ILE A 29 7.19 0.20 -16.15
C ILE A 29 7.09 1.71 -16.46
N ASP A 30 6.94 2.05 -17.73
CA ASP A 30 6.69 3.40 -18.27
C ASP A 30 5.21 3.63 -18.64
N GLY A 31 4.33 2.71 -18.26
CA GLY A 31 2.91 2.78 -18.56
C GLY A 31 2.16 3.91 -17.85
N GLY A 32 0.92 4.12 -18.25
CA GLY A 32 0.06 5.20 -17.77
C GLY A 32 -0.47 5.00 -16.34
N VAL A 33 0.40 4.74 -15.34
CA VAL A 33 -0.01 4.54 -13.95
C VAL A 33 -0.38 5.85 -13.24
N SER A 34 -1.27 5.77 -12.26
CA SER A 34 -1.82 6.97 -11.61
C SER A 34 -0.87 7.65 -10.63
N TYR A 35 0.08 6.93 -10.06
CA TYR A 35 0.96 7.38 -8.96
C TYR A 35 0.22 7.94 -7.74
N LEU A 36 -1.00 7.46 -7.48
CA LEU A 36 -1.84 7.90 -6.36
C LEU A 36 -1.64 7.05 -5.10
N SER A 37 -0.97 5.90 -5.21
CA SER A 37 -0.83 4.96 -4.09
C SER A 37 -0.20 5.57 -2.83
N PRO A 38 0.82 6.45 -2.87
CA PRO A 38 1.36 7.07 -1.65
C PRO A 38 0.31 7.88 -0.87
N TYR A 39 -0.51 8.62 -1.58
CA TYR A 39 -1.55 9.45 -0.97
C TYR A 39 -2.72 8.64 -0.44
N MET A 40 -3.14 7.61 -1.18
CA MET A 40 -4.19 6.68 -0.73
C MET A 40 -3.75 5.84 0.47
N SER A 41 -2.47 5.41 0.50
CA SER A 41 -1.94 4.63 1.62
C SER A 41 -1.86 5.43 2.92
N ARG A 42 -1.71 6.73 2.82
CA ARG A 42 -1.72 7.64 3.97
C ARG A 42 -3.12 8.18 4.28
N GLY A 43 -4.15 7.76 3.53
CA GLY A 43 -5.51 8.28 3.69
C GLY A 43 -5.65 9.76 3.34
N PHE A 44 -4.63 10.38 2.72
CA PHE A 44 -4.66 11.79 2.31
C PHE A 44 -5.70 12.07 1.23
N ILE A 45 -5.98 11.06 0.41
CA ILE A 45 -7.15 10.99 -0.46
C ILE A 45 -7.82 9.63 -0.27
N THR A 46 -9.14 9.62 -0.29
CA THR A 46 -9.91 8.40 -0.18
C THR A 46 -10.18 7.78 -1.56
N VAL A 47 -10.29 6.46 -1.62
CA VAL A 47 -10.65 5.76 -2.87
C VAL A 47 -11.99 6.24 -3.43
N PRO A 48 -13.06 6.39 -2.60
CA PRO A 48 -14.31 6.99 -3.04
C PRO A 48 -14.12 8.39 -3.65
N GLY A 49 -13.33 9.26 -3.00
CA GLY A 49 -13.06 10.61 -3.49
C GLY A 49 -12.38 10.64 -4.86
N VAL A 50 -11.42 9.74 -5.10
CA VAL A 50 -10.77 9.57 -6.41
C VAL A 50 -11.79 9.18 -7.47
N LEU A 51 -12.64 8.17 -7.19
CA LEU A 51 -13.66 7.71 -8.14
C LEU A 51 -14.70 8.78 -8.44
N PHE A 52 -15.11 9.55 -7.45
CA PHE A 52 -16.01 10.68 -7.64
C PHE A 52 -15.44 11.71 -8.61
N ARG A 53 -14.16 12.11 -8.44
CA ARG A 53 -13.51 13.05 -9.35
C ARG A 53 -13.41 12.49 -10.77
N LEU A 54 -13.07 11.22 -10.94
CA LEU A 54 -12.98 10.57 -12.26
C LEU A 54 -14.36 10.47 -12.92
N LYS A 55 -15.41 10.17 -12.16
CA LYS A 55 -16.79 10.20 -12.66
C LYS A 55 -17.18 11.59 -13.14
N ASN A 56 -16.86 12.64 -12.39
CA ASN A 56 -17.17 14.02 -12.74
C ASN A 56 -16.40 14.51 -14.00
N ARG A 57 -15.30 13.84 -14.35
CA ARG A 57 -14.62 14.03 -15.63
C ARG A 57 -15.33 13.34 -16.81
N GLY A 58 -16.42 12.63 -16.58
CA GLY A 58 -17.26 11.99 -17.59
C GLY A 58 -16.89 10.55 -17.92
N PHE A 59 -15.95 9.91 -17.20
CA PHE A 59 -15.62 8.50 -17.44
C PHE A 59 -16.78 7.58 -17.03
N SER A 60 -17.11 6.65 -17.92
CA SER A 60 -18.05 5.56 -17.65
C SER A 60 -17.44 4.52 -16.70
N PHE A 61 -18.30 3.71 -16.07
CA PHE A 61 -17.83 2.58 -15.24
C PHE A 61 -16.93 1.62 -16.02
N SER A 62 -17.27 1.32 -17.27
CA SER A 62 -16.50 0.41 -18.11
C SER A 62 -15.08 0.91 -18.42
N GLU A 63 -14.90 2.21 -18.60
CA GLU A 63 -13.56 2.81 -18.79
C GLU A 63 -12.73 2.77 -17.50
N LEU A 64 -13.39 2.83 -16.35
CA LEU A 64 -12.74 2.80 -15.03
C LEU A 64 -12.62 1.39 -14.44
N GLU A 65 -13.35 0.40 -14.96
CA GLU A 65 -13.47 -0.93 -14.34
C GLU A 65 -12.12 -1.52 -13.93
N LYS A 66 -11.12 -1.43 -14.82
CA LYS A 66 -9.80 -1.99 -14.53
C LYS A 66 -9.08 -1.24 -13.41
N PHE A 67 -9.18 0.06 -13.37
CA PHE A 67 -8.62 0.86 -12.29
C PHE A 67 -9.34 0.60 -10.96
N ILE A 68 -10.67 0.56 -10.97
CA ILE A 68 -11.48 0.24 -9.79
C ILE A 68 -11.14 -1.16 -9.26
N GLN A 69 -10.91 -2.13 -10.13
CA GLN A 69 -10.51 -3.48 -9.74
C GLN A 69 -9.19 -3.50 -8.97
N GLU A 70 -8.20 -2.70 -9.41
CA GLU A 70 -6.92 -2.60 -8.68
C GLU A 70 -7.08 -1.88 -7.32
N LEU A 71 -7.97 -0.87 -7.24
CA LEU A 71 -8.33 -0.24 -5.96
C LEU A 71 -9.09 -1.21 -5.04
N ALA A 72 -9.94 -2.06 -5.60
CA ALA A 72 -10.66 -3.08 -4.86
C ALA A 72 -9.73 -4.17 -4.27
N TRP A 73 -8.58 -4.47 -4.89
CA TRP A 73 -7.56 -5.33 -4.30
C TRP A 73 -7.04 -4.77 -2.98
N ARG A 74 -6.74 -3.46 -2.94
CA ARG A 74 -6.32 -2.77 -1.72
C ARG A 74 -7.39 -2.88 -0.63
N GLU A 75 -8.65 -2.60 -0.98
CA GLU A 75 -9.77 -2.69 -0.05
C GLU A 75 -9.97 -4.12 0.47
N TYR A 76 -9.88 -5.13 -0.40
CA TYR A 76 -9.93 -6.54 -0.02
C TYR A 76 -8.83 -6.92 0.98
N TYR A 77 -7.62 -6.40 0.78
CA TYR A 77 -6.51 -6.63 1.71
C TYR A 77 -6.75 -5.94 3.07
N THR A 78 -7.25 -4.72 3.07
CA THR A 78 -7.62 -4.02 4.32
C THR A 78 -8.73 -4.77 5.07
N LYS A 79 -9.79 -5.22 4.38
CA LYS A 79 -10.85 -6.05 4.97
C LYS A 79 -10.31 -7.39 5.49
N THR A 80 -9.35 -7.99 4.78
CA THR A 80 -8.67 -9.21 5.26
C THR A 80 -7.89 -8.94 6.54
N TRP A 81 -7.26 -7.77 6.65
CA TRP A 81 -6.56 -7.38 7.87
C TRP A 81 -7.51 -7.16 9.04
N PHE A 82 -8.62 -6.43 8.85
CA PHE A 82 -9.67 -6.32 9.88
C PHE A 82 -10.13 -7.68 10.41
N ARG A 83 -10.26 -8.67 9.54
CA ARG A 83 -10.69 -10.02 9.89
C ARG A 83 -9.64 -10.84 10.62
N LEU A 84 -8.39 -10.79 10.16
CA LEU A 84 -7.31 -11.68 10.62
C LEU A 84 -6.40 -11.03 11.68
N GLY A 85 -6.47 -9.70 11.85
CA GLY A 85 -5.55 -8.98 12.72
C GLY A 85 -4.09 -9.31 12.38
N ASP A 86 -3.30 -9.59 13.38
CA ASP A 86 -1.88 -9.97 13.24
C ASP A 86 -1.64 -11.26 12.45
N GLY A 87 -2.68 -12.04 12.18
CA GLY A 87 -2.58 -13.23 11.33
C GLY A 87 -2.11 -12.96 9.91
N ILE A 88 -2.25 -11.71 9.41
CA ILE A 88 -1.71 -11.34 8.09
C ILE A 88 -0.18 -11.34 8.02
N PHE A 89 0.52 -11.37 9.15
CA PHE A 89 1.99 -11.42 9.22
C PHE A 89 2.54 -12.85 9.33
N GLN A 90 1.66 -13.84 9.19
CA GLN A 90 2.00 -15.27 9.17
C GLN A 90 1.51 -15.88 7.86
N ASP A 91 2.01 -17.08 7.53
CA ASP A 91 1.54 -17.83 6.37
C ASP A 91 0.05 -18.18 6.55
N ILE A 92 -0.83 -17.63 5.68
CA ILE A 92 -2.28 -17.66 5.96
C ILE A 92 -2.93 -18.99 5.58
N ARG A 93 -2.67 -19.50 4.39
CA ARG A 93 -3.34 -20.72 3.89
C ARG A 93 -2.45 -21.94 3.94
N HIS A 94 -1.21 -21.76 3.53
CA HIS A 94 -0.22 -22.81 3.43
C HIS A 94 1.13 -22.30 3.89
N PRO A 95 1.93 -23.11 4.60
CA PRO A 95 3.33 -22.77 4.83
C PRO A 95 4.05 -22.50 3.51
N GLN A 96 4.95 -21.52 3.46
CA GLN A 96 5.77 -21.30 2.28
C GLN A 96 6.66 -22.51 2.02
N GLU A 97 6.48 -23.16 0.88
CA GLU A 97 7.28 -24.31 0.49
C GLU A 97 8.69 -23.90 0.04
N GLY A 98 9.65 -24.82 0.15
CA GLY A 98 11.01 -24.65 -0.36
C GLY A 98 11.85 -23.57 0.32
N VAL A 99 11.46 -23.08 1.50
CA VAL A 99 12.22 -22.06 2.24
C VAL A 99 13.56 -22.63 2.72
N LEU A 100 14.66 -22.07 2.22
CA LEU A 100 16.02 -22.38 2.65
C LEU A 100 16.57 -21.31 3.60
N HIS A 101 16.07 -20.07 3.49
CA HIS A 101 16.60 -18.93 4.21
C HIS A 101 15.50 -18.07 4.83
N ARG A 102 15.82 -17.48 5.99
CA ARG A 102 15.06 -16.38 6.60
C ARG A 102 15.95 -15.13 6.62
N GLY A 103 15.35 -13.95 6.53
CA GLY A 103 16.06 -12.67 6.43
C GLY A 103 15.99 -12.10 5.02
N LEU A 104 17.04 -11.48 4.54
CA LEU A 104 17.06 -10.69 3.30
C LEU A 104 18.30 -11.04 2.46
N PRO A 105 18.17 -11.38 1.17
CA PRO A 105 19.32 -11.65 0.32
C PRO A 105 20.13 -10.37 0.05
N SER A 106 21.45 -10.42 0.27
CA SER A 106 22.37 -9.30 0.08
C SER A 106 22.34 -8.77 -1.36
N ALA A 107 22.36 -9.67 -2.34
CA ALA A 107 22.31 -9.29 -3.75
C ALA A 107 21.07 -8.47 -4.13
N LEU A 108 19.92 -8.74 -3.48
CA LEU A 108 18.71 -7.96 -3.70
C LEU A 108 18.88 -6.52 -3.19
N VAL A 109 19.37 -6.36 -1.96
CA VAL A 109 19.50 -5.04 -1.32
C VAL A 109 20.51 -4.16 -2.06
N HIS A 110 21.59 -4.76 -2.55
CA HIS A 110 22.69 -4.06 -3.22
C HIS A 110 22.48 -3.92 -4.74
N ALA A 111 21.29 -4.27 -5.27
CA ALA A 111 21.02 -4.20 -6.70
C ALA A 111 22.05 -5.00 -7.53
N GLN A 112 22.29 -6.23 -7.13
CA GLN A 112 23.31 -7.14 -7.71
C GLN A 112 22.68 -8.48 -8.11
N THR A 113 21.41 -8.47 -8.53
CA THR A 113 20.72 -9.70 -8.98
C THR A 113 21.20 -10.17 -10.34
N GLY A 114 21.91 -9.33 -11.09
CA GLY A 114 22.30 -9.57 -12.47
C GLY A 114 21.16 -9.36 -13.49
N ILE A 115 20.00 -8.87 -13.05
CA ILE A 115 18.86 -8.52 -13.90
C ILE A 115 18.76 -6.99 -13.96
N GLU A 116 19.23 -6.41 -15.06
CA GLU A 116 19.41 -4.96 -15.22
C GLU A 116 18.18 -4.14 -14.84
N ALA A 117 16.99 -4.54 -15.29
CA ALA A 117 15.77 -3.81 -15.00
C ALA A 117 15.42 -3.81 -13.52
N ILE A 118 15.71 -4.89 -12.81
CA ILE A 118 15.47 -5.00 -11.36
C ILE A 118 16.52 -4.21 -10.59
N ASP A 119 17.80 -4.39 -10.94
CA ASP A 119 18.92 -3.76 -10.26
C ASP A 119 18.86 -2.22 -10.38
N GLU A 120 18.53 -1.69 -11.56
CA GLU A 120 18.37 -0.24 -11.77
C GLU A 120 17.31 0.37 -10.84
N HIS A 121 16.18 -0.31 -10.67
CA HIS A 121 15.08 0.21 -9.85
C HIS A 121 15.32 0.03 -8.37
N ILE A 122 15.94 -1.08 -7.96
CA ILE A 122 16.35 -1.29 -6.56
C ILE A 122 17.40 -0.25 -6.13
N ALA A 123 18.38 0.07 -6.98
CA ALA A 123 19.39 1.06 -6.68
C ALA A 123 18.81 2.47 -6.38
N ARG A 124 17.69 2.81 -6.99
CA ARG A 124 16.99 4.10 -6.78
C ARG A 124 15.92 4.05 -5.70
N PHE A 125 15.49 2.86 -5.31
CA PHE A 125 14.35 2.66 -4.43
C PHE A 125 14.47 3.35 -3.07
N PRO A 126 15.61 3.27 -2.33
CA PRO A 126 15.75 3.93 -1.05
C PRO A 126 15.57 5.46 -1.10
N GLN A 127 15.95 6.09 -2.23
CA GLN A 127 15.83 7.53 -2.43
C GLN A 127 14.44 7.94 -2.91
N THR A 128 13.82 7.15 -3.80
CA THR A 128 12.53 7.49 -4.40
C THR A 128 11.34 7.06 -3.55
N GLY A 129 11.52 6.04 -2.70
CA GLY A 129 10.44 5.41 -1.94
C GLY A 129 9.34 4.78 -2.81
N TYR A 130 9.62 4.55 -4.10
CA TYR A 130 8.62 4.03 -5.03
C TYR A 130 9.17 2.93 -5.93
N LEU A 131 8.37 1.89 -6.09
CA LEU A 131 8.56 0.84 -7.08
C LEU A 131 7.26 0.63 -7.86
N HIS A 132 7.36 0.50 -9.15
CA HIS A 132 6.23 0.08 -9.98
C HIS A 132 5.70 -1.30 -9.53
N ASN A 133 4.39 -1.51 -9.53
CA ASN A 133 3.80 -2.76 -9.01
C ASN A 133 4.38 -4.02 -9.66
N HIS A 134 4.63 -4.01 -10.97
CA HIS A 134 5.22 -5.16 -11.66
C HIS A 134 6.62 -5.50 -11.15
N LEU A 135 7.44 -4.49 -10.85
CA LEU A 135 8.77 -4.70 -10.25
C LEU A 135 8.68 -5.28 -8.85
N ARG A 136 7.69 -4.87 -8.04
CA ARG A 136 7.46 -5.49 -6.71
C ARG A 136 7.19 -6.98 -6.82
N MET A 137 6.38 -7.38 -7.81
CA MET A 137 6.09 -8.78 -8.09
C MET A 137 7.32 -9.55 -8.57
N TYR A 138 8.15 -8.95 -9.43
CA TYR A 138 9.41 -9.54 -9.89
C TYR A 138 10.38 -9.76 -8.74
N ILE A 139 10.56 -8.75 -7.88
CA ILE A 139 11.39 -8.84 -6.68
C ILE A 139 10.87 -9.95 -5.75
N ALA A 140 9.55 -10.04 -5.55
CA ALA A 140 8.96 -11.09 -4.72
C ALA A 140 9.16 -12.48 -5.31
N SER A 141 9.01 -12.64 -6.64
CA SER A 141 9.29 -13.90 -7.32
C SER A 141 10.75 -14.33 -7.16
N LEU A 142 11.69 -13.40 -7.36
CA LEU A 142 13.12 -13.70 -7.18
C LEU A 142 13.45 -14.07 -5.74
N ALA A 143 12.99 -13.28 -4.77
CA ALA A 143 13.32 -13.53 -3.36
C ALA A 143 12.71 -14.84 -2.84
N CYS A 144 11.42 -15.08 -3.13
CA CYS A 144 10.69 -16.20 -2.55
C CYS A 144 10.89 -17.50 -3.31
N ASN A 145 10.81 -17.44 -4.65
CA ASN A 145 10.68 -18.65 -5.46
C ASN A 145 12.01 -19.06 -6.08
N VAL A 146 12.90 -18.12 -6.43
CA VAL A 146 14.23 -18.42 -7.00
C VAL A 146 15.30 -18.48 -5.92
N ALA A 147 15.32 -17.49 -5.00
CA ALA A 147 16.29 -17.42 -3.92
C ALA A 147 15.84 -18.13 -2.62
N HIS A 148 14.66 -18.74 -2.62
CA HIS A 148 14.13 -19.54 -1.51
C HIS A 148 14.17 -18.87 -0.13
N TYR A 149 13.98 -17.54 -0.09
CA TYR A 149 13.82 -16.79 1.16
C TYR A 149 12.35 -16.78 1.59
N HIS A 150 12.13 -16.87 2.88
CA HIS A 150 10.80 -16.63 3.43
C HIS A 150 10.37 -15.18 3.13
N TRP A 151 9.14 -15.00 2.68
CA TRP A 151 8.60 -13.73 2.18
C TRP A 151 8.73 -12.57 3.18
N SER A 152 8.63 -12.85 4.49
CA SER A 152 8.51 -11.81 5.54
C SER A 152 9.70 -10.87 5.63
N GLY A 153 10.92 -11.37 5.45
CA GLY A 153 12.13 -10.52 5.52
C GLY A 153 12.20 -9.51 4.36
N PRO A 154 12.14 -9.95 3.10
CA PRO A 154 12.12 -9.04 1.95
C PRO A 154 10.89 -8.12 1.94
N ALA A 155 9.73 -8.59 2.42
CA ALA A 155 8.54 -7.76 2.56
C ALA A 155 8.73 -6.62 3.58
N ALA A 156 9.37 -6.89 4.71
CA ALA A 156 9.68 -5.88 5.73
C ALA A 156 10.64 -4.80 5.19
N TRP A 157 11.67 -5.22 4.44
CA TRP A 157 12.60 -4.30 3.77
C TRP A 157 11.88 -3.43 2.73
N MET A 158 11.01 -4.01 1.92
CA MET A 158 10.23 -3.25 0.92
C MET A 158 9.29 -2.26 1.60
N TYR A 159 8.55 -2.68 2.63
CA TYR A 159 7.68 -1.81 3.43
C TYR A 159 8.44 -0.60 4.01
N TYR A 160 9.62 -0.84 4.56
CA TYR A 160 10.47 0.19 5.16
C TYR A 160 10.72 1.37 4.22
N HIS A 161 10.99 1.11 2.95
CA HIS A 161 11.34 2.14 1.97
C HIS A 161 10.13 2.76 1.25
N LEU A 162 8.98 2.07 1.18
CA LEU A 162 7.83 2.51 0.39
C LEU A 162 7.11 3.72 0.99
N LEU A 163 6.96 4.81 0.22
CA LEU A 163 6.07 5.93 0.55
C LEU A 163 4.61 5.47 0.67
N ASP A 164 4.20 4.53 -0.18
CA ASP A 164 2.90 3.89 -0.16
C ASP A 164 2.86 2.61 0.68
N GLY A 165 3.81 2.45 1.61
CA GLY A 165 3.89 1.29 2.50
C GLY A 165 2.59 1.10 3.27
N ASP A 166 1.81 0.09 2.88
CA ASP A 166 0.58 -0.36 3.52
C ASP A 166 0.77 -1.80 3.97
N LEU A 167 0.62 -2.07 5.26
CA LEU A 167 0.96 -3.37 5.85
C LEU A 167 0.16 -4.51 5.25
N ALA A 168 -1.16 -4.31 5.04
CA ALA A 168 -2.01 -5.34 4.46
C ALA A 168 -1.63 -5.60 2.99
N SER A 169 -1.60 -4.54 2.18
CA SER A 169 -1.29 -4.66 0.75
C SER A 169 0.10 -5.25 0.52
N ASN A 170 1.09 -4.83 1.32
CA ASN A 170 2.44 -5.36 1.21
C ASN A 170 2.50 -6.84 1.64
N ALA A 171 2.09 -7.18 2.86
CA ALA A 171 2.19 -8.55 3.37
C ALA A 171 1.40 -9.55 2.51
N LEU A 172 0.15 -9.20 2.12
CA LEU A 172 -0.71 -10.12 1.38
C LEU A 172 -0.27 -10.26 -0.10
N SER A 173 0.31 -9.21 -0.70
CA SER A 173 0.89 -9.34 -2.05
C SER A 173 2.14 -10.21 -2.06
N TRP A 174 3.02 -10.08 -1.07
CA TRP A 174 4.18 -10.97 -0.92
C TRP A 174 3.76 -12.42 -0.71
N GLN A 175 2.78 -12.66 0.15
CA GLN A 175 2.19 -13.97 0.39
C GLN A 175 1.51 -14.55 -0.87
N TRP A 176 0.88 -13.69 -1.67
CA TRP A 176 0.32 -14.11 -2.95
C TRP A 176 1.40 -14.61 -3.90
N CYS A 177 2.52 -13.91 -4.00
CA CYS A 177 3.67 -14.33 -4.82
C CYS A 177 4.34 -15.61 -4.28
N ALA A 178 4.40 -15.78 -2.97
CA ALA A 178 5.02 -16.92 -2.28
C ALA A 178 4.11 -18.14 -2.13
N ALA A 179 2.88 -18.12 -2.65
CA ALA A 179 1.87 -19.17 -2.52
C ALA A 179 1.39 -19.46 -1.08
N THR A 180 1.60 -18.56 -0.12
CA THR A 180 1.05 -18.73 1.24
C THR A 180 -0.37 -18.16 1.36
N PHE A 181 -0.80 -17.29 0.44
CA PHE A 181 -2.14 -16.72 0.32
C PHE A 181 -2.82 -17.03 -1.03
N SER A 182 -2.11 -17.61 -1.98
CA SER A 182 -2.58 -18.10 -3.28
C SER A 182 -2.41 -19.60 -3.41
N ASN A 183 -2.91 -20.19 -4.51
CA ASN A 183 -2.82 -21.65 -4.73
C ASN A 183 -1.51 -22.08 -5.40
N LYS A 184 -0.75 -21.14 -5.95
CA LYS A 184 0.52 -21.41 -6.64
C LYS A 184 1.44 -20.20 -6.59
N PRO A 185 2.77 -20.41 -6.60
CA PRO A 185 3.74 -19.33 -6.63
C PRO A 185 3.66 -18.53 -7.93
N TYR A 186 3.97 -17.23 -7.82
CA TYR A 186 4.12 -16.35 -8.98
C TYR A 186 5.57 -16.43 -9.48
N TRP A 187 5.74 -16.92 -10.69
CA TRP A 187 7.02 -16.98 -11.36
C TRP A 187 7.17 -15.86 -12.39
N VAL A 188 8.40 -15.39 -12.58
CA VAL A 188 8.76 -14.47 -13.66
C VAL A 188 10.02 -14.98 -14.37
N ASN A 189 10.01 -14.96 -15.70
CA ASN A 189 11.18 -15.26 -16.52
C ASN A 189 11.73 -13.99 -17.21
N GLN A 190 12.92 -14.12 -17.83
CA GLN A 190 13.58 -13.00 -18.49
C GLN A 190 12.78 -12.44 -19.67
N GLU A 191 12.07 -13.27 -20.40
CA GLU A 191 11.24 -12.81 -21.53
C GLU A 191 10.13 -11.87 -21.05
N ASN A 192 9.45 -12.20 -19.96
CA ASN A 192 8.41 -11.36 -19.34
C ASN A 192 9.00 -10.03 -18.83
N ILE A 193 10.15 -10.08 -18.14
CA ILE A 193 10.86 -8.89 -17.70
C ILE A 193 11.20 -7.99 -18.89
N ASN A 194 11.81 -8.54 -19.93
CA ASN A 194 12.18 -7.80 -21.14
C ASN A 194 10.95 -7.14 -21.80
N HIS A 195 9.85 -7.87 -21.90
CA HIS A 195 8.61 -7.35 -22.50
C HIS A 195 8.09 -6.11 -21.80
N TYR A 196 7.94 -6.16 -20.46
CA TYR A 196 7.33 -5.06 -19.71
C TYR A 196 8.31 -3.94 -19.32
N THR A 197 9.61 -4.17 -19.50
CA THR A 197 10.67 -3.17 -19.24
C THR A 197 11.34 -2.64 -20.49
N HIS A 198 10.88 -3.07 -21.70
CA HIS A 198 11.47 -2.74 -22.99
C HIS A 198 12.98 -3.05 -23.09
N ARG A 199 13.42 -4.13 -22.44
CA ARG A 199 14.79 -4.61 -22.46
C ARG A 199 14.96 -5.82 -23.39
N GLN A 200 16.22 -6.18 -23.64
CA GLN A 200 16.56 -7.36 -24.45
C GLN A 200 17.69 -8.18 -23.80
N GLN A 201 17.75 -8.16 -22.46
CA GLN A 201 18.76 -8.88 -21.71
C GLN A 201 18.59 -10.40 -21.88
N ARG A 202 19.72 -11.12 -21.92
CA ARG A 202 19.78 -12.57 -22.04
C ARG A 202 20.79 -13.13 -21.04
N ASN A 203 20.76 -14.47 -20.90
CA ASN A 203 21.70 -15.23 -20.06
C ASN A 203 21.65 -14.81 -18.57
N THR A 204 20.50 -14.40 -18.09
CA THR A 204 20.28 -14.19 -16.66
C THR A 204 19.88 -15.49 -15.96
N LEU A 205 19.84 -15.48 -14.64
CA LEU A 205 19.42 -16.63 -13.84
C LEU A 205 17.97 -17.08 -14.07
N VAL A 206 17.12 -16.23 -14.67
CA VAL A 206 15.71 -16.54 -15.03
C VAL A 206 15.48 -16.54 -16.54
N ASP A 207 16.55 -16.62 -17.36
CA ASP A 207 16.45 -16.71 -18.82
C ASP A 207 16.18 -18.15 -19.27
N CYS A 208 15.04 -18.66 -18.87
CA CYS A 208 14.54 -20.00 -19.16
C CYS A 208 13.02 -19.99 -19.32
N SER A 209 12.42 -21.10 -19.69
CA SER A 209 10.98 -21.26 -19.79
C SER A 209 10.30 -21.27 -18.41
N TYR A 210 8.97 -21.02 -18.37
CA TYR A 210 8.20 -21.09 -17.12
C TYR A 210 8.17 -22.50 -16.52
N GLU A 211 8.29 -23.53 -17.35
CA GLU A 211 8.33 -24.93 -16.95
C GLU A 211 9.64 -25.29 -16.25
N GLU A 212 10.75 -24.60 -16.59
CA GLU A 212 12.08 -24.84 -16.01
C GLU A 212 12.29 -24.06 -14.70
N LEU A 213 11.62 -22.91 -14.51
CA LEU A 213 11.81 -22.05 -13.33
C LEU A 213 11.71 -22.80 -11.98
N PRO A 214 10.72 -23.69 -11.75
CA PRO A 214 10.61 -24.43 -10.48
C PRO A 214 11.76 -25.38 -10.18
N TYR A 215 12.57 -25.71 -11.18
CA TYR A 215 13.69 -26.67 -11.08
C TYR A 215 15.06 -25.99 -11.11
N LEU A 216 15.12 -24.67 -11.07
CA LEU A 216 16.38 -23.95 -10.99
C LEU A 216 17.17 -24.36 -9.75
N ALA A 217 18.46 -24.62 -9.94
CA ALA A 217 19.34 -24.76 -8.80
C ALA A 217 19.42 -23.43 -8.04
N PHE A 218 19.57 -23.51 -6.71
CA PHE A 218 19.71 -22.31 -5.88
C PHE A 218 20.91 -21.47 -6.34
N PRO A 219 20.70 -20.21 -6.78
CA PRO A 219 21.77 -19.40 -7.32
C PRO A 219 22.73 -18.90 -6.23
N ASP A 220 24.03 -19.10 -6.46
CA ASP A 220 25.09 -18.73 -5.50
C ASP A 220 25.07 -17.26 -5.08
N ILE A 221 24.62 -16.37 -5.97
CA ILE A 221 24.49 -14.93 -5.74
C ILE A 221 23.56 -14.58 -4.56
N PHE A 222 22.63 -15.45 -4.19
CA PHE A 222 21.71 -15.25 -3.08
C PHE A 222 22.13 -15.93 -1.78
N LYS A 223 23.32 -16.54 -1.69
CA LYS A 223 23.81 -17.19 -0.47
C LYS A 223 24.07 -16.21 0.66
N GLU A 224 24.55 -15.00 0.31
CA GLU A 224 24.86 -13.99 1.31
C GLU A 224 23.60 -13.31 1.82
N LYS A 225 23.48 -13.22 3.16
CA LYS A 225 22.39 -12.55 3.83
C LYS A 225 22.79 -11.15 4.25
N PHE A 226 21.85 -10.23 4.09
CA PHE A 226 22.00 -8.87 4.58
C PHE A 226 21.40 -8.75 5.98
N ASP A 227 22.15 -8.20 6.92
CA ASP A 227 21.69 -7.89 8.29
C ASP A 227 20.96 -6.53 8.26
N PHE A 228 19.68 -6.58 7.97
CA PHE A 228 18.85 -5.40 7.87
C PHE A 228 18.59 -4.77 9.24
N LYS A 229 19.13 -3.59 9.46
CA LYS A 229 18.94 -2.78 10.68
C LYS A 229 18.21 -1.50 10.32
N PRO A 230 16.87 -1.48 10.45
CA PRO A 230 16.10 -0.28 10.20
C PRO A 230 16.48 0.82 11.19
N GLN A 231 16.54 2.05 10.71
CA GLN A 231 16.71 3.21 11.59
C GLN A 231 15.38 3.49 12.30
N GLU A 232 15.45 3.81 13.58
CA GLU A 232 14.30 4.31 14.30
C GLU A 232 13.95 5.73 13.81
N PRO A 233 12.67 6.05 13.62
CA PRO A 233 12.28 7.37 13.17
C PRO A 233 12.60 8.41 14.24
N ASN A 234 13.30 9.46 13.85
CA ASN A 234 13.55 10.62 14.72
C ASN A 234 12.38 11.61 14.60
N ILE A 235 11.31 11.36 15.34
CA ILE A 235 10.15 12.25 15.38
C ILE A 235 10.28 13.08 16.68
N HIS A 236 10.35 14.40 16.52
CA HIS A 236 10.44 15.29 17.67
C HIS A 236 9.20 15.17 18.53
N PHE A 237 9.40 14.87 19.80
CA PHE A 237 8.33 14.81 20.79
C PHE A 237 7.78 16.23 21.04
N GLN A 238 6.47 16.39 20.85
CA GLN A 238 5.73 17.58 21.29
C GLN A 238 4.48 17.12 22.04
N VAL A 239 4.24 17.71 23.21
CA VAL A 239 2.97 17.53 23.90
C VAL A 239 1.95 18.44 23.21
N PRO A 240 0.86 17.88 22.66
CA PRO A 240 -0.12 18.71 21.96
C PRO A 240 -0.87 19.61 22.93
N GLN A 241 -1.21 20.81 22.46
CA GLN A 241 -2.08 21.72 23.20
C GLN A 241 -3.53 21.35 22.92
N ILE A 242 -4.22 20.82 23.92
CA ILE A 242 -5.61 20.38 23.82
C ILE A 242 -6.51 21.36 24.55
N ASN A 243 -7.46 21.96 23.82
CA ASN A 243 -8.54 22.73 24.41
C ASN A 243 -9.65 21.75 24.85
N PRO A 244 -9.93 21.61 26.17
CA PRO A 244 -10.91 20.63 26.66
C PRO A 244 -12.37 20.97 26.28
N ASP A 245 -12.64 22.21 25.84
CA ASP A 245 -13.99 22.63 25.42
C ASP A 245 -14.30 22.30 23.95
N LEU A 246 -13.34 21.73 23.22
CA LEU A 246 -13.47 21.38 21.82
C LEU A 246 -13.32 19.86 21.59
N PRO A 247 -14.00 19.30 20.58
CA PRO A 247 -13.76 17.92 20.18
C PRO A 247 -12.31 17.72 19.73
N THR A 248 -11.80 16.51 19.88
CA THR A 248 -10.46 16.14 19.43
C THR A 248 -10.55 15.14 18.29
N PHE A 249 -10.04 15.53 17.13
CA PHE A 249 -9.94 14.68 15.94
C PHE A 249 -8.56 14.07 15.87
N LEU A 250 -8.51 12.73 15.88
CA LEU A 250 -7.26 11.98 15.91
C LEU A 250 -6.97 11.39 14.52
N TYR A 251 -5.73 11.55 14.12
CA TYR A 251 -5.19 11.04 12.87
C TYR A 251 -4.08 10.02 13.16
N SER A 252 -4.00 9.02 12.31
CA SER A 252 -2.84 8.14 12.20
C SER A 252 -2.14 8.38 10.86
N HIS A 253 -0.96 7.81 10.67
CA HIS A 253 -0.25 7.86 9.39
C HIS A 253 -0.95 7.10 8.25
N TYR A 254 -2.10 6.46 8.51
CA TYR A 254 -3.00 5.84 7.52
C TYR A 254 -4.30 6.63 7.28
N THR A 255 -4.56 7.69 8.06
CA THR A 255 -5.85 8.40 8.03
C THR A 255 -5.68 9.93 7.96
N LEU A 256 -4.69 10.41 7.19
CA LEU A 256 -4.36 11.84 7.02
C LEU A 256 -5.30 12.55 6.03
N ASP A 257 -6.61 12.39 6.17
CA ASP A 257 -7.57 13.03 5.28
C ASP A 257 -7.76 14.51 5.63
N PRO A 258 -7.40 15.46 4.75
CA PRO A 258 -7.62 16.89 5.01
C PRO A 258 -9.09 17.29 5.12
N ASN A 259 -10.01 16.43 4.63
CA ASN A 259 -11.45 16.70 4.70
C ASN A 259 -12.10 16.18 5.99
N PHE A 260 -11.39 15.37 6.79
CA PHE A 260 -11.92 14.79 8.01
C PHE A 260 -12.24 15.92 9.03
N HIS A 261 -13.53 16.16 9.27
CA HIS A 261 -14.06 17.25 10.12
C HIS A 261 -13.47 18.64 9.80
N ALA A 262 -13.13 18.90 8.51
CA ALA A 262 -12.44 20.13 8.12
C ALA A 262 -13.22 21.42 8.43
N LYS A 263 -14.56 21.34 8.46
CA LYS A 263 -15.44 22.49 8.73
C LYS A 263 -15.68 22.74 10.24
N GLU A 264 -15.27 21.82 11.08
CA GLU A 264 -15.50 21.85 12.52
C GLU A 264 -14.30 22.43 13.27
N LYS A 265 -14.58 23.24 14.30
CA LYS A 265 -13.55 23.65 15.24
C LYS A 265 -13.22 22.47 16.16
N GLY A 266 -11.95 22.19 16.32
CA GLY A 266 -11.49 21.09 17.18
C GLY A 266 -9.98 21.01 17.29
N ASN A 267 -9.52 20.27 18.25
CA ASN A 267 -8.13 19.86 18.32
C ASN A 267 -7.86 18.85 17.21
N ARG A 268 -6.74 18.95 16.50
CA ARG A 268 -6.32 17.99 15.49
C ARG A 268 -4.96 17.45 15.86
N ILE A 269 -4.85 16.13 16.01
CA ILE A 269 -3.63 15.49 16.49
C ILE A 269 -3.30 14.28 15.63
N LEU A 270 -2.14 14.30 14.98
CA LEU A 270 -1.52 13.11 14.39
C LEU A 270 -0.76 12.38 15.49
N VAL A 271 -1.19 11.16 15.80
CA VAL A 271 -0.53 10.30 16.79
C VAL A 271 0.45 9.37 16.07
N MET A 272 1.73 9.51 16.41
CA MET A 272 2.85 8.72 15.88
C MET A 272 3.40 7.85 17.02
N GLU A 273 2.84 6.64 17.18
CA GLU A 273 3.15 5.75 18.30
C GLU A 273 4.52 5.08 18.14
N PRO A 274 5.47 5.28 19.06
CA PRO A 274 6.80 4.67 18.98
C PRO A 274 6.75 3.12 18.96
N SER A 275 5.82 2.51 19.67
CA SER A 275 5.63 1.05 19.68
C SER A 275 5.29 0.51 18.29
N HIS A 276 4.45 1.23 17.53
CA HIS A 276 4.12 0.87 16.15
C HIS A 276 5.36 0.91 15.24
N PHE A 277 6.13 2.01 15.26
CA PHE A 277 7.31 2.17 14.41
C PHE A 277 8.48 1.27 14.83
N LYS A 278 8.55 0.87 16.08
CA LYS A 278 9.49 -0.17 16.54
C LYS A 278 9.15 -1.53 15.94
N ARG A 279 7.86 -1.85 15.84
CA ARG A 279 7.38 -3.12 15.26
C ARG A 279 7.42 -3.12 13.74
N PHE A 280 7.03 -2.01 13.11
CA PHE A 280 6.95 -1.81 11.67
C PHE A 280 7.73 -0.56 11.26
N PRO A 281 9.05 -0.62 11.25
CA PRO A 281 9.89 0.53 10.98
C PRO A 281 9.67 1.07 9.57
N MET A 282 9.79 2.38 9.44
CA MET A 282 9.69 3.12 8.19
C MET A 282 10.94 3.98 7.99
N SER A 283 11.36 4.14 6.73
CA SER A 283 12.54 4.96 6.41
C SER A 283 12.33 6.43 6.77
N PRO A 284 13.42 7.18 7.00
CA PRO A 284 13.32 8.63 7.20
C PRO A 284 12.58 9.33 6.05
N ASN A 285 12.76 8.90 4.81
CA ASN A 285 12.06 9.42 3.64
C ASN A 285 10.54 9.19 3.75
N SER A 286 10.12 7.99 4.17
CA SER A 286 8.70 7.67 4.34
C SER A 286 8.07 8.43 5.50
N ILE A 287 8.80 8.62 6.60
CA ILE A 287 8.35 9.44 7.74
C ILE A 287 8.23 10.90 7.33
N GLN A 288 9.22 11.45 6.63
CA GLN A 288 9.18 12.83 6.16
C GLN A 288 7.98 13.05 5.25
N PHE A 289 7.70 12.13 4.33
CA PHE A 289 6.51 12.23 3.47
C PHE A 289 5.20 12.26 4.28
N ILE A 290 5.07 11.45 5.34
CA ILE A 290 3.92 11.49 6.25
C ILE A 290 3.80 12.88 6.91
N LEU A 291 4.90 13.44 7.40
CA LEU A 291 4.92 14.76 8.05
C LEU A 291 4.59 15.89 7.06
N ASP A 292 5.08 15.79 5.83
CA ASP A 292 4.78 16.77 4.77
C ASP A 292 3.29 16.74 4.39
N LEU A 293 2.66 15.58 4.36
CA LEU A 293 1.21 15.44 4.18
C LEU A 293 0.44 16.00 5.38
N ALA A 294 0.89 15.69 6.59
CA ALA A 294 0.28 16.19 7.82
C ALA A 294 0.30 17.73 7.89
N ALA A 295 1.38 18.35 7.42
CA ALA A 295 1.51 19.80 7.35
C ALA A 295 0.49 20.49 6.41
N GLN A 296 -0.20 19.74 5.56
CA GLN A 296 -1.27 20.26 4.71
C GLN A 296 -2.64 20.33 5.43
N ILE A 297 -2.75 19.73 6.60
CA ILE A 297 -3.98 19.74 7.40
C ILE A 297 -3.90 20.91 8.37
N PRO A 298 -4.81 21.92 8.26
CA PRO A 298 -4.77 23.08 9.12
C PRO A 298 -4.85 22.71 10.60
N ASP A 299 -4.04 23.37 11.43
CA ASP A 299 -3.99 23.23 12.88
C ASP A 299 -3.66 21.81 13.38
N LEU A 300 -3.17 20.92 12.53
CA LEU A 300 -2.76 19.58 12.92
C LEU A 300 -1.45 19.63 13.71
N GLN A 301 -1.50 19.12 14.93
CA GLN A 301 -0.34 18.95 15.82
C GLN A 301 0.18 17.53 15.70
N VAL A 302 1.50 17.35 15.62
CA VAL A 302 2.13 16.02 15.60
C VAL A 302 2.52 15.64 17.02
N TYR A 303 1.98 14.54 17.50
CA TYR A 303 2.32 13.93 18.79
C TYR A 303 3.12 12.65 18.57
N SER A 304 4.35 12.61 19.06
CA SER A 304 5.18 11.40 19.10
C SER A 304 5.12 10.79 20.49
N GLY A 305 4.22 9.85 20.66
CA GLY A 305 3.96 9.16 21.93
C GLY A 305 2.85 8.12 21.75
N GLU A 306 2.67 7.28 22.77
CA GLU A 306 1.60 6.27 22.73
C GLU A 306 0.23 6.96 22.90
N TYR A 307 -0.78 6.45 22.21
CA TYR A 307 -2.14 6.97 22.34
C TYR A 307 -2.61 6.99 23.82
N ALA A 308 -2.28 5.95 24.57
CA ALA A 308 -2.66 5.85 25.98
C ALA A 308 -2.14 7.00 26.85
N ASP A 309 -1.01 7.62 26.45
CA ASP A 309 -0.37 8.71 27.19
C ASP A 309 -0.93 10.08 26.77
N LEU A 310 -1.75 10.14 25.73
CA LEU A 310 -2.35 11.39 25.24
C LEU A 310 -3.37 11.99 26.22
N GLY A 311 -4.01 11.15 27.03
CA GLY A 311 -4.90 11.56 28.11
C GLY A 311 -6.24 12.18 27.68
N CYS A 312 -6.66 12.01 26.43
CA CYS A 312 -7.95 12.44 25.92
C CYS A 312 -8.63 11.37 25.07
N LEU A 313 -9.95 11.42 25.02
CA LEU A 313 -10.75 10.69 24.05
C LEU A 313 -10.86 11.51 22.75
N GLY A 314 -10.93 10.84 21.62
CA GLY A 314 -11.04 11.51 20.34
C GLY A 314 -11.97 10.80 19.36
N ILE A 315 -12.24 11.50 18.26
CA ILE A 315 -12.99 10.98 17.10
C ILE A 315 -11.94 10.59 16.06
N PHE A 316 -12.00 9.36 15.53
CA PHE A 316 -11.04 8.86 14.57
C PHE A 316 -11.66 7.85 13.61
N ARG A 317 -11.05 7.72 12.42
CA ARG A 317 -11.46 6.72 11.45
C ARG A 317 -10.95 5.33 11.83
N ASP A 318 -11.81 4.34 11.65
CA ASP A 318 -11.48 2.93 11.89
C ASP A 318 -10.32 2.49 10.98
N HIS A 319 -9.35 1.81 11.58
CA HIS A 319 -8.24 1.19 10.87
C HIS A 319 -7.66 0.05 11.69
N PRO A 320 -7.21 -1.07 11.07
CA PRO A 320 -6.71 -2.23 11.81
C PRO A 320 -5.55 -1.95 12.80
N ILE A 321 -4.76 -0.90 12.58
CA ILE A 321 -3.68 -0.51 13.52
C ILE A 321 -4.20 0.20 14.76
N LEU A 322 -5.46 0.67 14.79
CA LEU A 322 -6.02 1.53 15.83
C LEU A 322 -6.95 0.78 16.78
N THR A 323 -6.94 -0.55 16.77
CA THR A 323 -7.84 -1.38 17.59
C THR A 323 -7.68 -1.19 19.09
N HIS A 324 -6.57 -0.57 19.53
CA HIS A 324 -6.30 -0.24 20.93
C HIS A 324 -6.68 1.21 21.30
N TRP A 325 -7.06 2.04 20.33
CA TRP A 325 -7.57 3.39 20.60
C TRP A 325 -8.99 3.34 21.15
N VAL A 326 -9.30 4.25 22.04
CA VAL A 326 -10.63 4.37 22.68
C VAL A 326 -11.21 5.75 22.35
N GLY A 327 -12.47 5.78 21.88
CA GLY A 327 -13.12 7.03 21.50
C GLY A 327 -14.30 6.79 20.57
N GLU A 328 -14.71 7.84 19.85
CA GLU A 328 -15.75 7.76 18.84
C GLU A 328 -15.13 7.27 17.52
N LEU A 329 -15.66 6.15 17.02
CA LEU A 329 -15.14 5.47 15.85
C LEU A 329 -16.00 5.79 14.63
N GLU A 330 -15.37 6.36 13.58
CA GLU A 330 -16.00 6.53 12.28
C GLU A 330 -15.55 5.44 11.31
N ALA A 331 -16.45 5.03 10.42
CA ALA A 331 -16.17 3.95 9.47
C ALA A 331 -15.00 4.31 8.53
N TYR A 332 -14.19 3.31 8.23
CA TYR A 332 -13.18 3.42 7.16
C TYR A 332 -13.89 3.68 5.80
N PRO A 333 -13.39 4.60 4.96
CA PRO A 333 -14.02 4.99 3.71
C PRO A 333 -13.88 3.93 2.62
N PHE A 334 -14.58 2.79 2.80
CA PHE A 334 -14.65 1.72 1.81
C PHE A 334 -15.53 2.10 0.61
N LEU A 335 -15.30 1.46 -0.54
CA LEU A 335 -16.14 1.58 -1.74
C LEU A 335 -17.57 1.11 -1.51
N ALA A 336 -17.76 0.09 -0.67
CA ALA A 336 -19.05 -0.41 -0.23
C ALA A 336 -18.95 -0.79 1.25
N PRO A 337 -19.18 0.18 2.18
CA PRO A 337 -19.09 -0.06 3.61
C PRO A 337 -20.05 -1.16 4.09
N ASP A 338 -21.24 -1.24 3.47
CA ASP A 338 -22.28 -2.21 3.76
C ASP A 338 -22.04 -3.60 3.14
N LEU A 339 -21.00 -3.78 2.31
CA LEU A 339 -20.59 -5.09 1.82
C LEU A 339 -19.80 -5.83 2.90
N ILE A 340 -20.57 -6.41 3.84
CA ILE A 340 -20.06 -7.18 4.96
C ILE A 340 -20.05 -8.66 4.57
N GLY A 341 -19.02 -9.40 4.98
CA GLY A 341 -18.93 -10.84 4.76
C GLY A 341 -17.52 -11.38 4.84
N ASP A 342 -17.41 -12.69 4.91
CA ASP A 342 -16.13 -13.38 4.75
C ASP A 342 -15.91 -13.68 3.26
N PHE A 343 -14.85 -13.08 2.70
CA PHE A 343 -14.49 -13.25 1.30
C PHE A 343 -13.22 -14.08 1.20
N PRO A 344 -13.33 -15.39 0.89
CA PRO A 344 -12.18 -16.29 0.86
C PRO A 344 -11.23 -16.02 -0.32
N SER A 345 -11.67 -15.25 -1.32
CA SER A 345 -10.85 -14.85 -2.46
C SER A 345 -11.20 -13.44 -2.93
N PHE A 346 -10.29 -12.81 -3.67
CA PHE A 346 -10.56 -11.50 -4.25
C PHE A 346 -11.82 -11.50 -5.13
N PHE A 347 -12.02 -12.49 -5.98
CA PHE A 347 -13.18 -12.51 -6.87
C PHE A 347 -14.51 -12.74 -6.14
N SER A 348 -14.49 -13.42 -4.98
CA SER A 348 -15.68 -13.52 -4.13
C SER A 348 -16.07 -12.17 -3.53
N TYR A 349 -15.11 -11.25 -3.36
CA TYR A 349 -15.33 -9.86 -2.96
C TYR A 349 -15.65 -8.96 -4.16
N TRP A 350 -14.85 -9.05 -5.24
CA TRP A 350 -14.98 -8.17 -6.41
C TRP A 350 -16.31 -8.30 -7.12
N ASN A 351 -16.82 -9.50 -7.33
CA ASN A 351 -18.05 -9.70 -8.12
C ASN A 351 -19.28 -9.01 -7.51
N PRO A 352 -19.61 -9.13 -6.22
CA PRO A 352 -20.70 -8.38 -5.61
C PRO A 352 -20.40 -6.87 -5.54
N LEU A 353 -19.17 -6.45 -5.27
CA LEU A 353 -18.76 -5.05 -5.29
C LEU A 353 -18.98 -4.43 -6.67
N LYS A 354 -18.50 -5.07 -7.73
CA LYS A 354 -18.67 -4.61 -9.12
C LYS A 354 -20.15 -4.34 -9.44
N LYS A 355 -21.03 -5.29 -9.14
CA LYS A 355 -22.47 -5.13 -9.40
C LYS A 355 -23.09 -3.91 -8.68
N ARG A 356 -22.66 -3.65 -7.45
CA ARG A 356 -23.10 -2.46 -6.69
C ARG A 356 -22.61 -1.17 -7.30
N LEU A 357 -21.34 -1.12 -7.65
CA LEU A 357 -20.72 0.06 -8.25
C LEU A 357 -21.30 0.36 -9.62
N GLU A 358 -21.54 -0.65 -10.48
CA GLU A 358 -22.20 -0.49 -11.78
C GLU A 358 -23.62 0.10 -11.63
N LYS A 359 -24.41 -0.43 -10.70
CA LYS A 359 -25.76 0.09 -10.42
C LYS A 359 -25.69 1.53 -9.91
N GLY A 360 -24.89 1.81 -8.90
CA GLY A 360 -24.74 3.16 -8.34
C GLY A 360 -24.11 4.16 -9.31
N TRP A 361 -23.37 3.69 -10.33
CA TRP A 361 -22.76 4.58 -11.31
C TRP A 361 -23.78 5.30 -12.19
N SER A 362 -24.90 4.62 -12.52
CA SER A 362 -26.02 5.20 -13.26
C SER A 362 -26.96 6.06 -12.41
N ASP A 363 -27.07 5.79 -11.09
CA ASP A 363 -28.10 6.31 -10.19
C ASP A 363 -27.62 7.49 -9.29
N ASN A 364 -26.85 8.46 -9.81
CA ASN A 364 -26.39 9.62 -9.02
C ASN A 364 -25.47 9.29 -7.82
N PHE A 365 -24.33 8.76 -8.13
CA PHE A 365 -23.20 8.64 -7.23
C PHE A 365 -22.81 10.03 -6.67
N GLN A 366 -23.14 10.30 -5.42
CA GLN A 366 -22.72 11.53 -4.73
C GLN A 366 -21.85 11.16 -3.54
N PRO A 367 -20.74 11.88 -3.28
CA PRO A 367 -20.07 11.73 -1.99
C PRO A 367 -21.00 12.28 -0.92
N VAL A 368 -21.08 11.59 0.21
CA VAL A 368 -21.53 12.22 1.44
C VAL A 368 -20.51 13.29 1.80
N GLU A 369 -20.93 14.41 2.39
CA GLU A 369 -20.09 15.59 2.65
C GLU A 369 -18.78 15.29 3.41
N ASP A 370 -18.66 14.13 4.04
CA ASP A 370 -17.51 13.67 4.84
C ASP A 370 -16.59 12.67 4.12
N GLY A 371 -16.61 12.63 2.78
CA GLY A 371 -15.71 11.75 2.00
C GLY A 371 -16.16 10.29 1.93
N ASN A 372 -17.29 9.93 2.54
CA ASN A 372 -17.94 8.63 2.38
C ASN A 372 -18.87 8.65 1.17
N LEU A 373 -18.92 7.55 0.43
CA LEU A 373 -19.90 7.36 -0.63
C LEU A 373 -21.17 6.73 -0.03
N SER A 374 -22.29 7.39 -0.17
CA SER A 374 -23.59 6.78 0.04
C SER A 374 -24.12 6.27 -1.29
N PHE A 375 -24.34 4.98 -1.39
CA PHE A 375 -25.17 4.38 -2.43
C PHE A 375 -26.59 4.35 -1.87
N LEU A 376 -27.39 5.36 -2.19
CA LEU A 376 -28.84 5.32 -1.94
C LEU A 376 -29.54 4.37 -2.92
#